data_826feade32d45e6fbd07fda38b1c1ab3
#
_entry.id   826feade32d45e6fbd07fda38b1c1ab3
#
_cell.length_a   1.000
_cell.length_b   1.000
_cell.length_c   1.000
_cell.angle_alpha   90.00
_cell.angle_beta   90.00
_cell.angle_gamma   90.00
#
_symmetry.space_group_name_H-M   'P 1'
#
loop_
_entity.id
_entity.type
_entity.pdbx_description
1 polymer ?
#
loop_
_entity_poly.entity_id
_entity_poly.type
_entity_poly.pdbx_seq_one_letter_code
_entity_poly.pdbx_strand_id
1 'polypeptide(L)'
;MHILYYDRIIFMNFLEKIYTKDLVLQCIDTKFWNFSNYSEWMSSRTENRFIESISLDWGVVNLINYVDNINSSKNEMIIAISDRQNLKHIGNMKFSNIDLVGKNAWVGVLIGDVNYRGKGVFRQSFMAMAQFLFTNFGIKSICLGVNPRNVMAIKSYLRTGFIITNVSEFKYEMKFDMNH
;
A
#
# COMPACT_ATOMS: atom_id res chain seq x y z
N MET A 1 16.73 -26.91 -9.79
CA MET A 1 15.40 -27.54 -10.02
C MET A 1 14.71 -27.63 -8.67
N HIS A 2 13.91 -26.66 -8.31
CA HIS A 2 12.81 -26.64 -7.31
C HIS A 2 12.35 -25.20 -7.12
N ILE A 3 11.76 -24.63 -8.18
CA ILE A 3 10.95 -23.39 -8.08
C ILE A 3 9.58 -23.78 -8.65
N LEU A 4 8.86 -24.59 -7.94
CA LEU A 4 7.46 -24.89 -8.22
C LEU A 4 6.78 -25.09 -6.87
N TYR A 5 5.81 -24.29 -6.61
CA TYR A 5 4.85 -24.20 -5.51
C TYR A 5 5.01 -22.93 -4.66
N TYR A 6 4.87 -21.79 -5.31
CA TYR A 6 4.48 -20.59 -4.61
C TYR A 6 3.00 -20.34 -4.90
N ASP A 7 2.16 -21.15 -4.26
CA ASP A 7 0.72 -20.97 -4.30
C ASP A 7 0.27 -19.76 -3.47
N ARG A 8 -0.84 -19.20 -3.87
CA ARG A 8 -1.73 -18.11 -3.41
C ARG A 8 -1.59 -17.58 -1.97
N ILE A 9 -0.89 -18.29 -1.09
CA ILE A 9 -0.90 -18.09 0.37
C ILE A 9 0.38 -17.38 0.86
N ILE A 10 1.34 -17.11 -0.02
CA ILE A 10 2.71 -16.77 0.38
C ILE A 10 2.77 -15.44 1.11
N PHE A 11 2.17 -14.39 0.55
CA PHE A 11 2.29 -13.07 1.17
C PHE A 11 1.54 -12.98 2.50
N MET A 12 0.35 -13.58 2.58
CA MET A 12 -0.44 -13.58 3.83
C MET A 12 0.15 -14.46 4.92
N ASN A 13 0.73 -15.63 4.57
CA ASN A 13 1.30 -16.56 5.55
C ASN A 13 2.67 -16.10 6.07
N PHE A 14 3.39 -15.24 5.34
CA PHE A 14 4.68 -14.71 5.77
C PHE A 14 4.56 -13.37 6.51
N LEU A 15 3.45 -12.65 6.35
CA LEU A 15 3.28 -11.39 7.05
C LEU A 15 2.61 -11.61 8.40
N GLU A 16 3.38 -11.98 9.40
CA GLU A 16 3.04 -11.63 10.77
C GLU A 16 2.94 -10.11 10.92
N LYS A 17 2.34 -9.63 12.00
CA LYS A 17 2.25 -8.19 12.24
C LYS A 17 3.63 -7.56 12.26
N ILE A 18 3.86 -6.56 11.42
CA ILE A 18 5.08 -5.75 11.48
C ILE A 18 4.82 -4.56 12.40
N TYR A 19 5.63 -4.46 13.44
CA TYR A 19 5.58 -3.35 14.40
C TYR A 19 6.66 -2.33 14.05
N THR A 20 6.26 -1.09 13.93
CA THR A 20 7.18 0.05 13.84
C THR A 20 7.14 0.84 15.14
N LYS A 21 7.75 2.02 15.19
CA LYS A 21 7.69 2.88 16.38
C LYS A 21 6.24 3.20 16.75
N ASP A 22 5.44 3.64 15.78
CA ASP A 22 4.10 4.20 16.02
C ASP A 22 2.98 3.43 15.32
N LEU A 23 3.30 2.42 14.48
CA LEU A 23 2.34 1.73 13.63
C LEU A 23 2.40 0.21 13.80
N VAL A 24 1.27 -0.43 13.51
CA VAL A 24 1.14 -1.85 13.26
C VAL A 24 0.68 -2.05 11.81
N LEU A 25 1.40 -2.89 11.07
CA LEU A 25 1.10 -3.25 9.68
C LEU A 25 0.71 -4.71 9.64
N GLN A 26 -0.41 -5.04 9.01
CA GLN A 26 -0.88 -6.41 8.89
C GLN A 26 -1.74 -6.61 7.65
N CYS A 27 -1.80 -7.84 7.13
CA CYS A 27 -2.77 -8.18 6.09
C CYS A 27 -4.20 -8.01 6.60
N ILE A 28 -5.11 -7.66 5.70
CA ILE A 28 -6.53 -7.51 6.02
C ILE A 28 -7.18 -8.89 5.88
N ASP A 29 -7.65 -9.46 7.00
CA ASP A 29 -8.53 -10.63 6.99
C ASP A 29 -9.98 -10.17 6.89
N THR A 30 -10.61 -10.42 5.76
CA THR A 30 -11.97 -9.95 5.47
C THR A 30 -13.03 -10.50 6.41
N LYS A 31 -12.78 -11.63 7.08
CA LYS A 31 -13.70 -12.24 8.02
C LYS A 31 -13.80 -11.50 9.36
N PHE A 32 -12.72 -10.82 9.76
CA PHE A 32 -12.61 -10.20 11.08
C PHE A 32 -12.38 -8.68 11.02
N TRP A 33 -12.22 -8.10 9.84
CA TRP A 33 -11.91 -6.69 9.67
C TRP A 33 -13.17 -5.82 9.62
N ASN A 34 -13.16 -4.71 10.33
CA ASN A 34 -14.21 -3.71 10.21
C ASN A 34 -13.94 -2.78 9.02
N PHE A 35 -14.75 -2.90 7.99
CA PHE A 35 -14.61 -2.15 6.74
C PHE A 35 -15.30 -0.77 6.74
N SER A 36 -16.03 -0.38 7.78
CA SER A 36 -16.84 0.85 7.80
C SER A 36 -15.99 2.10 7.47
N ASN A 37 -14.90 2.28 8.20
CA ASN A 37 -14.00 3.43 7.97
C ASN A 37 -13.35 3.38 6.59
N TYR A 38 -12.95 2.20 6.12
CA TYR A 38 -12.31 2.06 4.81
C TYR A 38 -13.30 2.36 3.69
N SER A 39 -14.55 1.90 3.80
CA SER A 39 -15.63 2.22 2.87
C SER A 39 -15.91 3.72 2.83
N GLU A 40 -15.99 4.38 4.00
CA GLU A 40 -16.15 5.82 4.10
C GLU A 40 -15.00 6.58 3.40
N TRP A 41 -13.76 6.18 3.67
CA TRP A 41 -12.60 6.81 3.02
C TRP A 41 -12.63 6.66 1.51
N MET A 42 -12.94 5.48 0.99
CA MET A 42 -12.98 5.22 -0.44
C MET A 42 -14.14 5.97 -1.13
N SER A 43 -15.26 6.17 -0.44
CA SER A 43 -16.43 6.89 -0.95
C SER A 43 -16.26 8.42 -0.92
N SER A 44 -15.31 8.96 -0.16
CA SER A 44 -15.10 10.40 -0.02
C SER A 44 -14.40 11.00 -1.25
N ARG A 45 -15.18 11.61 -2.15
CA ARG A 45 -14.66 12.28 -3.36
C ARG A 45 -13.73 13.46 -3.03
N THR A 46 -13.99 14.18 -1.96
CA THR A 46 -13.21 15.36 -1.58
C THR A 46 -11.82 14.99 -1.07
N GLU A 47 -11.74 13.92 -0.30
CA GLU A 47 -10.50 13.46 0.30
C GLU A 47 -9.64 12.64 -0.64
N ASN A 48 -10.28 11.94 -1.57
CA ASN A 48 -9.64 11.01 -2.50
C ASN A 48 -9.60 11.52 -3.95
N ARG A 49 -9.71 12.84 -4.14
CA ARG A 49 -9.74 13.49 -5.46
C ARG A 49 -8.59 13.12 -6.41
N PHE A 50 -7.54 12.47 -5.90
CA PHE A 50 -6.38 12.02 -6.66
C PHE A 50 -6.30 10.50 -6.80
N ILE A 51 -7.31 9.75 -6.33
CA ILE A 51 -7.38 8.30 -6.49
C ILE A 51 -8.21 7.99 -7.74
N GLU A 52 -7.61 7.34 -8.73
CA GLU A 52 -8.25 7.07 -10.03
C GLU A 52 -9.46 6.13 -9.95
N SER A 53 -9.53 5.27 -8.92
CA SER A 53 -10.60 4.29 -8.72
C SER A 53 -11.90 4.82 -8.10
N ILE A 54 -12.09 6.14 -8.02
CA ILE A 54 -13.24 6.79 -7.35
C ILE A 54 -14.59 6.55 -8.06
N SER A 55 -14.60 6.05 -9.29
CA SER A 55 -15.84 5.82 -10.06
C SER A 55 -16.62 4.56 -9.65
N LEU A 56 -16.09 3.75 -8.72
CA LEU A 56 -16.70 2.51 -8.26
C LEU A 56 -17.58 2.76 -7.02
N ASP A 57 -18.62 1.93 -6.87
CA ASP A 57 -19.35 1.84 -5.61
C ASP A 57 -18.47 1.13 -4.56
N TRP A 58 -18.04 1.87 -3.55
CA TRP A 58 -17.19 1.39 -2.47
C TRP A 58 -17.99 1.01 -1.20
N GLY A 59 -19.26 0.57 -1.39
CA GLY A 59 -19.99 -0.06 -0.30
C GLY A 59 -19.21 -1.23 0.31
N VAL A 60 -19.50 -1.54 1.58
CA VAL A 60 -18.74 -2.54 2.37
C VAL A 60 -18.61 -3.88 1.64
N VAL A 61 -19.68 -4.35 0.99
CA VAL A 61 -19.66 -5.64 0.26
C VAL A 61 -18.67 -5.62 -0.90
N ASN A 62 -18.70 -4.55 -1.71
CA ASN A 62 -17.78 -4.41 -2.84
C ASN A 62 -16.32 -4.27 -2.39
N LEU A 63 -16.12 -3.62 -1.25
CA LEU A 63 -14.79 -3.48 -0.66
C LEU A 63 -14.25 -4.80 -0.10
N ILE A 64 -15.10 -5.62 0.52
CA ILE A 64 -14.74 -6.99 0.93
C ILE A 64 -14.30 -7.80 -0.29
N ASN A 65 -15.12 -7.81 -1.35
CA ASN A 65 -14.79 -8.52 -2.60
C ASN A 65 -13.48 -8.02 -3.22
N TYR A 66 -13.24 -6.70 -3.20
CA TYR A 66 -11.98 -6.11 -3.67
C TYR A 66 -10.78 -6.62 -2.88
N VAL A 67 -10.87 -6.65 -1.55
CA VAL A 67 -9.78 -7.14 -0.69
C VAL A 67 -9.59 -8.65 -0.85
N ASP A 68 -10.66 -9.44 -0.95
CA ASP A 68 -10.59 -10.88 -1.19
C ASP A 68 -9.93 -11.21 -2.53
N ASN A 69 -10.21 -10.43 -3.58
CA ASN A 69 -9.56 -10.57 -4.87
C ASN A 69 -8.05 -10.31 -4.76
N ILE A 70 -7.64 -9.27 -4.04
CA ILE A 70 -6.22 -8.99 -3.79
C ILE A 70 -5.58 -10.12 -2.97
N ASN A 71 -6.22 -10.55 -1.90
CA ASN A 71 -5.73 -11.63 -1.04
C ASN A 71 -5.61 -12.97 -1.79
N SER A 72 -6.38 -13.14 -2.87
CA SER A 72 -6.33 -14.30 -3.76
C SER A 72 -5.33 -14.15 -4.91
N SER A 73 -4.75 -12.97 -5.08
CA SER A 73 -3.79 -12.68 -6.14
C SER A 73 -2.40 -13.27 -5.84
N LYS A 74 -1.66 -13.58 -6.90
CA LYS A 74 -0.26 -14.05 -6.79
C LYS A 74 0.77 -12.91 -6.76
N ASN A 75 0.38 -11.73 -7.17
CA ASN A 75 1.27 -10.59 -7.37
C ASN A 75 0.71 -9.28 -6.79
N GLU A 76 -0.21 -9.39 -5.85
CA GLU A 76 -0.76 -8.26 -5.12
C GLU A 76 -0.82 -8.58 -3.62
N MET A 77 -0.77 -7.55 -2.80
CA MET A 77 -1.05 -7.62 -1.36
C MET A 77 -1.61 -6.29 -0.87
N ILE A 78 -2.47 -6.35 0.13
CA ILE A 78 -3.01 -5.17 0.80
C ILE A 78 -2.77 -5.24 2.30
N ILE A 79 -2.24 -4.15 2.84
CA ILE A 79 -1.80 -4.02 4.22
C ILE A 79 -2.62 -2.93 4.88
N ALA A 80 -3.24 -3.24 6.01
CA ALA A 80 -3.79 -2.24 6.90
C ALA A 80 -2.67 -1.57 7.69
N ILE A 81 -2.80 -0.26 7.83
CA ILE A 81 -1.96 0.57 8.69
C ILE A 81 -2.80 0.95 9.90
N SER A 82 -2.36 0.57 11.08
CA SER A 82 -3.02 0.89 12.33
C SER A 82 -2.08 1.64 13.27
N ASP A 83 -2.64 2.55 14.06
CA ASP A 83 -1.94 3.18 15.18
C ASP A 83 -1.56 2.12 16.22
N ARG A 84 -0.32 2.15 16.69
CA ARG A 84 0.20 1.11 17.59
C ARG A 84 -0.38 1.19 19.01
N GLN A 85 -0.77 2.38 19.48
CA GLN A 85 -1.22 2.57 20.85
C GLN A 85 -2.66 2.08 21.06
N ASN A 86 -3.54 2.36 20.10
CA ASN A 86 -4.98 2.10 20.23
C ASN A 86 -5.51 1.11 19.19
N LEU A 87 -4.64 0.62 18.30
CA LEU A 87 -4.96 -0.30 17.20
C LEU A 87 -6.01 0.26 16.22
N LYS A 88 -6.21 1.56 16.21
CA LYS A 88 -7.11 2.22 15.28
C LYS A 88 -6.61 2.05 13.85
N HIS A 89 -7.45 1.53 12.97
CA HIS A 89 -7.18 1.50 11.53
C HIS A 89 -7.16 2.93 10.98
N ILE A 90 -6.08 3.34 10.33
CA ILE A 90 -5.84 4.71 9.89
C ILE A 90 -5.54 4.84 8.40
N GLY A 91 -5.31 3.73 7.72
CA GLY A 91 -5.02 3.73 6.29
C GLY A 91 -4.65 2.36 5.75
N ASN A 92 -4.38 2.30 4.45
CA ASN A 92 -4.00 1.07 3.76
C ASN A 92 -2.84 1.33 2.81
N MET A 93 -2.06 0.28 2.56
CA MET A 93 -1.02 0.25 1.54
C MET A 93 -1.22 -1.00 0.68
N LYS A 94 -1.35 -0.81 -0.63
CA LYS A 94 -1.47 -1.91 -1.59
C LYS A 94 -0.18 -2.01 -2.40
N PHE A 95 0.38 -3.21 -2.48
CA PHE A 95 1.40 -3.53 -3.47
C PHE A 95 0.75 -4.31 -4.60
N SER A 96 1.12 -3.99 -5.83
CA SER A 96 0.61 -4.61 -7.05
C SER A 96 1.75 -4.84 -8.05
N ASN A 97 1.48 -5.66 -9.06
CA ASN A 97 2.49 -6.03 -10.06
C ASN A 97 3.80 -6.47 -9.41
N ILE A 98 3.69 -7.25 -8.30
CA ILE A 98 4.88 -7.79 -7.63
C ILE A 98 5.52 -8.81 -8.58
N ASP A 99 6.68 -8.44 -9.11
CA ASP A 99 7.46 -9.26 -10.04
C ASP A 99 8.68 -9.84 -9.33
N LEU A 100 8.60 -11.11 -8.98
CA LEU A 100 9.68 -11.81 -8.28
C LEU A 100 10.88 -12.13 -9.18
N VAL A 101 10.72 -12.06 -10.51
CA VAL A 101 11.81 -12.25 -11.48
C VAL A 101 12.51 -10.92 -11.74
N GLY A 102 11.74 -9.89 -12.11
CA GLY A 102 12.23 -8.53 -12.33
C GLY A 102 12.58 -7.78 -11.06
N LYS A 103 12.24 -8.34 -9.89
CA LYS A 103 12.54 -7.78 -8.56
C LYS A 103 11.98 -6.37 -8.34
N ASN A 104 10.77 -6.14 -8.80
CA ASN A 104 10.09 -4.85 -8.67
C ASN A 104 8.63 -5.02 -8.25
N ALA A 105 8.03 -3.93 -7.77
CA ALA A 105 6.62 -3.85 -7.42
C ALA A 105 6.10 -2.41 -7.61
N TRP A 106 4.78 -2.25 -7.59
CA TRP A 106 4.11 -0.96 -7.51
C TRP A 106 3.45 -0.79 -6.16
N VAL A 107 3.39 0.45 -5.65
CA VAL A 107 2.72 0.76 -4.39
C VAL A 107 1.68 1.86 -4.56
N GLY A 108 0.52 1.66 -3.97
CA GLY A 108 -0.49 2.67 -3.72
C GLY A 108 -0.72 2.80 -2.22
N VAL A 109 -1.03 4.00 -1.75
CA VAL A 109 -1.28 4.28 -0.32
C VAL A 109 -2.48 5.18 -0.14
N LEU A 110 -3.28 4.87 0.86
CA LEU A 110 -4.37 5.69 1.36
C LEU A 110 -4.17 5.90 2.87
N ILE A 111 -3.86 7.13 3.30
CA ILE A 111 -4.03 7.53 4.71
C ILE A 111 -5.43 8.12 4.83
N GLY A 112 -6.35 7.27 5.25
CA GLY A 112 -7.78 7.59 5.30
C GLY A 112 -8.10 8.57 6.44
N ASP A 113 -7.61 8.28 7.65
CA ASP A 113 -7.81 9.18 8.79
C ASP A 113 -7.00 10.47 8.63
N VAL A 114 -7.72 11.59 8.47
CA VAL A 114 -7.14 12.92 8.25
C VAL A 114 -6.22 13.36 9.37
N ASN A 115 -6.48 12.90 10.60
CA ASN A 115 -5.67 13.25 11.76
C ASN A 115 -4.26 12.65 11.73
N TYR A 116 -4.03 11.67 10.86
CA TYR A 116 -2.73 11.02 10.70
C TYR A 116 -1.98 11.47 9.43
N ARG A 117 -2.59 12.32 8.60
CA ARG A 117 -1.92 12.89 7.42
C ARG A 117 -0.83 13.88 7.82
N GLY A 118 0.24 13.93 7.03
CA GLY A 118 1.38 14.82 7.30
C GLY A 118 2.28 14.41 8.49
N LYS A 119 1.96 13.33 9.20
CA LYS A 119 2.68 12.86 10.40
C LYS A 119 3.72 11.75 10.11
N GLY A 120 4.14 11.59 8.86
CA GLY A 120 5.16 10.61 8.48
C GLY A 120 4.68 9.15 8.39
N VAL A 121 3.36 8.92 8.50
CA VAL A 121 2.75 7.57 8.44
C VAL A 121 3.18 6.84 7.17
N PHE A 122 3.10 7.50 6.00
CA PHE A 122 3.56 6.90 4.75
C PHE A 122 5.01 6.41 4.85
N ARG A 123 5.93 7.30 5.22
CA ARG A 123 7.35 6.95 5.27
C ARG A 123 7.61 5.77 6.21
N GLN A 124 7.01 5.78 7.39
CA GLN A 124 7.22 4.75 8.40
C GLN A 124 6.68 3.40 7.94
N SER A 125 5.44 3.36 7.40
CA SER A 125 4.83 2.13 6.89
C SER A 125 5.53 1.63 5.62
N PHE A 126 5.87 2.52 4.68
CA PHE A 126 6.53 2.16 3.46
C PHE A 126 7.92 1.56 3.70
N MET A 127 8.75 2.18 4.53
CA MET A 127 10.10 1.68 4.81
C MET A 127 10.07 0.29 5.46
N ALA A 128 9.14 0.05 6.38
CA ALA A 128 8.98 -1.26 7.00
C ALA A 128 8.56 -2.33 5.98
N MET A 129 7.60 -2.00 5.10
CA MET A 129 7.15 -2.93 4.05
C MET A 129 8.19 -3.12 2.95
N ALA A 130 8.90 -2.09 2.54
CA ALA A 130 9.98 -2.19 1.56
C ALA A 130 11.09 -3.11 2.08
N GLN A 131 11.50 -2.96 3.34
CA GLN A 131 12.46 -3.86 3.99
C GLN A 131 11.94 -5.31 4.03
N PHE A 132 10.67 -5.50 4.37
CA PHE A 132 10.04 -6.82 4.37
C PHE A 132 10.08 -7.48 2.98
N LEU A 133 9.70 -6.74 1.94
CA LEU A 133 9.68 -7.22 0.56
C LEU A 133 11.09 -7.50 0.03
N PHE A 134 12.06 -6.68 0.39
CA PHE A 134 13.47 -6.90 0.04
C PHE A 134 14.02 -8.16 0.71
N THR A 135 13.84 -8.29 2.02
CA THR A 135 14.42 -9.39 2.81
C THR A 135 13.81 -10.74 2.43
N ASN A 136 12.49 -10.80 2.24
CA ASN A 136 11.81 -12.09 2.04
C ASN A 136 11.65 -12.48 0.57
N PHE A 137 11.60 -11.50 -0.34
CA PHE A 137 11.30 -11.75 -1.77
C PHE A 137 12.35 -11.18 -2.71
N GLY A 138 13.34 -10.44 -2.19
CA GLY A 138 14.41 -9.84 -2.96
C GLY A 138 13.94 -8.69 -3.87
N ILE A 139 12.79 -8.05 -3.57
CA ILE A 139 12.32 -6.88 -4.33
C ILE A 139 13.30 -5.74 -4.15
N LYS A 140 13.85 -5.24 -5.26
CA LYS A 140 14.92 -4.23 -5.27
C LYS A 140 14.41 -2.83 -5.58
N SER A 141 13.29 -2.72 -6.25
CA SER A 141 12.72 -1.41 -6.58
C SER A 141 11.20 -1.39 -6.43
N ILE A 142 10.68 -0.25 -5.98
CA ILE A 142 9.25 -0.04 -5.82
C ILE A 142 8.86 1.24 -6.53
N CYS A 143 7.86 1.16 -7.42
CA CYS A 143 7.36 2.28 -8.19
C CYS A 143 6.01 2.75 -7.66
N LEU A 144 5.68 3.99 -7.92
CA LEU A 144 4.34 4.54 -7.71
C LEU A 144 3.98 5.55 -8.80
N GLY A 145 2.67 5.73 -9.00
CA GLY A 145 2.11 6.82 -9.79
C GLY A 145 1.47 7.86 -8.88
N VAL A 146 1.62 9.13 -9.20
CA VAL A 146 1.01 10.24 -8.45
C VAL A 146 0.52 11.33 -9.37
N ASN A 147 -0.69 11.86 -9.11
CA ASN A 147 -1.19 13.01 -9.82
C ASN A 147 -0.29 14.24 -9.54
N PRO A 148 0.16 14.99 -10.57
CA PRO A 148 1.04 16.16 -10.40
C PRO A 148 0.48 17.23 -9.46
N ARG A 149 -0.85 17.32 -9.35
CA ARG A 149 -1.53 18.26 -8.46
C ARG A 149 -1.50 17.82 -6.98
N ASN A 150 -1.12 16.58 -6.69
CA ASN A 150 -0.99 16.07 -5.32
C ASN A 150 0.39 16.41 -4.73
N VAL A 151 0.64 17.72 -4.58
CA VAL A 151 1.94 18.27 -4.13
C VAL A 151 2.36 17.70 -2.77
N MET A 152 1.41 17.44 -1.88
CA MET A 152 1.70 16.91 -0.54
C MET A 152 2.22 15.47 -0.61
N ALA A 153 1.62 14.63 -1.45
CA ALA A 153 2.08 13.26 -1.65
C ALA A 153 3.47 13.26 -2.32
N ILE A 154 3.67 14.06 -3.38
CA ILE A 154 4.96 14.18 -4.07
C ILE A 154 6.07 14.56 -3.08
N LYS A 155 5.86 15.59 -2.25
CA LYS A 155 6.83 15.98 -1.21
C LYS A 155 7.11 14.84 -0.22
N SER A 156 6.09 14.09 0.16
CA SER A 156 6.25 12.93 1.06
C SER A 156 7.08 11.83 0.40
N TYR A 157 6.84 11.53 -0.87
CA TYR A 157 7.58 10.51 -1.61
C TYR A 157 9.05 10.91 -1.81
N LEU A 158 9.32 12.15 -2.23
CA LEU A 158 10.68 12.66 -2.36
C LEU A 158 11.46 12.59 -1.02
N ARG A 159 10.83 12.99 0.09
CA ARG A 159 11.44 12.89 1.43
C ARG A 159 11.67 11.45 1.89
N THR A 160 10.95 10.50 1.31
CA THR A 160 11.12 9.07 1.61
C THR A 160 12.26 8.46 0.80
N GLY A 161 12.71 9.13 -0.28
CA GLY A 161 13.79 8.67 -1.13
C GLY A 161 13.35 8.23 -2.53
N PHE A 162 12.07 8.44 -2.88
CA PHE A 162 11.63 8.24 -4.25
C PHE A 162 12.23 9.32 -5.17
N ILE A 163 12.59 8.94 -6.38
CA ILE A 163 12.98 9.84 -7.48
C ILE A 163 11.92 9.84 -8.58
N ILE A 164 11.72 10.93 -9.25
CA ILE A 164 10.82 11.02 -10.41
C ILE A 164 11.54 10.38 -11.60
N THR A 165 10.90 9.40 -12.23
CA THR A 165 11.43 8.65 -13.38
C THR A 165 10.71 8.98 -14.67
N ASN A 166 9.43 9.40 -14.59
CA ASN A 166 8.66 9.81 -15.76
C ASN A 166 7.69 10.92 -15.39
N VAL A 167 7.47 11.85 -16.30
CA VAL A 167 6.61 13.03 -16.13
C VAL A 167 5.61 13.10 -17.27
N SER A 168 4.32 13.12 -16.95
CA SER A 168 3.25 13.45 -17.88
C SER A 168 2.32 14.51 -17.28
N GLU A 169 1.42 15.05 -18.09
CA GLU A 169 0.40 16.00 -17.64
C GLU A 169 -0.50 15.41 -16.54
N PHE A 170 -0.77 14.11 -16.60
CA PHE A 170 -1.74 13.45 -15.74
C PHE A 170 -1.09 12.67 -14.60
N LYS A 171 0.17 12.22 -14.75
CA LYS A 171 0.82 11.33 -13.80
C LYS A 171 2.33 11.53 -13.77
N TYR A 172 2.92 11.66 -12.58
CA TYR A 172 4.34 11.41 -12.35
C TYR A 172 4.53 9.96 -11.94
N GLU A 173 5.52 9.30 -12.54
CA GLU A 173 5.98 8.00 -12.04
C GLU A 173 7.24 8.24 -11.22
N MET A 174 7.26 7.58 -10.05
CA MET A 174 8.37 7.71 -9.12
C MET A 174 8.86 6.33 -8.73
N LYS A 175 10.16 6.20 -8.46
CA LYS A 175 10.82 4.95 -8.12
C LYS A 175 11.63 5.11 -6.85
N PHE A 176 11.59 4.09 -6.01
CA PHE A 176 12.45 3.89 -4.86
C PHE A 176 13.33 2.67 -5.10
N ASP A 177 14.65 2.80 -4.97
CA ASP A 177 15.60 1.69 -5.08
C ASP A 177 16.15 1.34 -3.71
N MET A 178 16.15 0.03 -3.36
CA MET A 178 16.60 -0.47 -2.05
C MET A 178 18.12 -0.43 -1.87
N ASN A 179 18.88 -0.19 -2.93
CA ASN A 179 20.34 -0.21 -2.91
C ASN A 179 20.99 1.19 -2.72
N HIS A 180 20.20 2.18 -2.28
CA HIS A 180 20.70 3.52 -1.98
C HIS A 180 20.72 3.80 -0.50
#